data_6d621b0e3f4c7a80b3a9148431af79fd
#
_entry.id   6d621b0e3f4c7a80b3a9148431af79fd
#
_cell.length_a   1.000
_cell.length_b   1.000
_cell.length_c   1.000
_cell.angle_alpha   90.00
_cell.angle_beta   90.00
_cell.angle_gamma   90.00
#
_symmetry.space_group_name_H-M   'P 1'
#
loop_
_entity.id
_entity.type
_entity.pdbx_description
1 polymer ?
#
loop_
_entity_poly.entity_id
_entity_poly.type
_entity_poly.pdbx_seq_one_letter_code
_entity_poly.pdbx_strand_id
1 'polypeptide(L)'
;MCIRDSSSVGLSTPAVYGECDRMRAELEIAPPQVSDVLMQSLLAADADAVGRALTNDLQNAACSLRPALSLVLEVGRDYGALGAIVSGSGPTVAFLVADEDSGLDLAVALTASGVVGSVARAHGPVHGAKVISN
;
A
#
# COMPACT_ATOMS: atom_id res chain seq x y z
N MET A 1 -9.59 5.15 -6.51
CA MET A 1 -8.33 5.82 -6.89
C MET A 1 -7.19 5.27 -6.04
N CYS A 2 -6.00 5.13 -6.57
CA CYS A 2 -4.82 4.68 -5.84
C CYS A 2 -3.79 5.82 -5.81
N ILE A 3 -3.17 6.04 -4.66
CA ILE A 3 -2.08 6.99 -4.48
C ILE A 3 -0.83 6.18 -4.16
N ARG A 4 0.25 6.49 -4.85
CA ARG A 4 1.54 5.84 -4.67
C ARG A 4 2.58 6.87 -4.25
N ASP A 5 3.24 6.63 -3.13
CA ASP A 5 4.44 7.37 -2.73
C ASP A 5 5.71 6.60 -3.10
N SER A 6 6.73 7.31 -3.54
CA SER A 6 8.07 6.77 -3.71
C SER A 6 9.10 7.66 -3.02
N SER A 7 9.78 7.11 -2.03
CA SER A 7 10.88 7.80 -1.36
C SER A 7 12.16 7.76 -2.20
N SER A 8 12.94 8.84 -2.17
CA SER A 8 14.26 8.94 -2.82
C SER A 8 15.32 8.01 -2.21
N VAL A 9 15.10 7.53 -0.99
CA VAL A 9 15.97 6.56 -0.33
C VAL A 9 15.29 5.20 -0.34
N GLY A 10 15.81 4.26 -1.14
CA GLY A 10 15.29 2.91 -1.25
C GLY A 10 15.42 2.10 0.05
N LEU A 11 14.53 1.13 0.24
CA LEU A 11 14.71 0.03 1.16
C LEU A 11 15.32 -1.15 0.39
N SER A 12 16.35 -1.77 0.97
CA SER A 12 16.91 -2.99 0.39
C SER A 12 15.93 -4.14 0.53
N THR A 13 15.44 -4.67 -0.57
CA THR A 13 14.52 -5.83 -0.57
C THR A 13 15.08 -7.02 0.23
N PRO A 14 16.35 -7.44 0.04
CA PRO A 14 16.93 -8.49 0.87
C PRO A 14 16.93 -8.17 2.37
N ALA A 15 17.17 -6.91 2.75
CA ALA A 15 17.14 -6.51 4.16
C ALA A 15 15.74 -6.63 4.76
N VAL A 16 14.68 -6.26 4.00
CA VAL A 16 13.28 -6.38 4.47
C VAL A 16 12.89 -7.84 4.64
N TYR A 17 13.27 -8.73 3.70
CA TYR A 17 13.04 -10.17 3.85
C TYR A 17 13.79 -10.73 5.06
N GLY A 18 15.07 -10.39 5.24
CA GLY A 18 15.85 -10.82 6.39
C GLY A 18 15.26 -10.35 7.73
N GLU A 19 14.74 -9.13 7.79
CA GLU A 19 14.04 -8.64 8.98
C GLU A 19 12.71 -9.37 9.20
N CYS A 20 11.97 -9.65 8.14
CA CYS A 20 10.74 -10.46 8.22
C CYS A 20 11.04 -11.87 8.77
N ASP A 21 12.08 -12.52 8.27
CA ASP A 21 12.52 -13.83 8.75
C ASP A 21 12.93 -13.78 10.23
N ARG A 22 13.69 -12.73 10.62
CA ARG A 22 14.07 -12.50 12.00
C ARG A 22 12.85 -12.33 12.93
N MET A 23 11.86 -11.55 12.51
CA MET A 23 10.63 -11.33 13.28
C MET A 23 9.77 -12.57 13.41
N ARG A 24 9.89 -13.51 12.47
CA ARG A 24 9.11 -14.75 12.40
C ARG A 24 9.85 -15.99 12.92
N ALA A 25 11.12 -15.86 13.35
CA ALA A 25 11.99 -16.99 13.66
C ALA A 25 11.43 -17.97 14.70
N GLU A 26 10.58 -17.50 15.61
CA GLU A 26 9.95 -18.31 16.67
C GLU A 26 8.44 -18.53 16.44
N LEU A 27 7.92 -18.13 15.27
CA LEU A 27 6.51 -18.25 14.95
C LEU A 27 6.25 -19.43 14.02
N GLU A 28 5.19 -20.17 14.28
CA GLU A 28 4.66 -21.14 13.33
C GLU A 28 3.89 -20.37 12.23
N ILE A 29 4.46 -20.35 11.02
CA ILE A 29 3.89 -19.61 9.89
C ILE A 29 3.00 -20.56 9.09
N ALA A 30 1.72 -20.23 9.00
CA ALA A 30 0.79 -20.96 8.14
C ALA A 30 1.20 -20.84 6.65
N PRO A 31 0.92 -21.86 5.83
CA PRO A 31 1.12 -21.77 4.39
C PRO A 31 0.37 -20.58 3.80
N PRO A 32 0.91 -19.94 2.74
CA PRO A 32 0.24 -18.83 2.08
C PRO A 32 -1.12 -19.26 1.53
N GLN A 33 -2.14 -18.45 1.78
CA GLN A 33 -3.50 -18.70 1.32
C GLN A 33 -4.06 -17.45 0.64
N VAL A 34 -4.96 -17.67 -0.30
CA VAL A 34 -5.75 -16.58 -0.89
C VAL A 34 -6.73 -16.08 0.17
N SER A 35 -6.80 -14.77 0.36
CA SER A 35 -7.77 -14.17 1.28
C SER A 35 -9.18 -14.23 0.69
N ASP A 36 -10.03 -15.09 1.24
CA ASP A 36 -11.44 -15.17 0.83
C ASP A 36 -12.18 -13.85 1.06
N VAL A 37 -11.86 -13.16 2.15
CA VAL A 37 -12.45 -11.85 2.48
C VAL A 37 -12.11 -10.83 1.38
N LEU A 38 -10.85 -10.75 0.95
CA LEU A 38 -10.44 -9.85 -0.12
C LEU A 38 -11.11 -10.22 -1.43
N MET A 39 -11.17 -11.51 -1.77
CA MET A 39 -11.80 -11.97 -3.01
C MET A 39 -13.30 -11.67 -3.04
N GLN A 40 -14.02 -11.89 -1.95
CA GLN A 40 -15.44 -11.55 -1.84
C GLN A 40 -15.68 -10.05 -1.93
N SER A 41 -14.84 -9.23 -1.30
CA SER A 41 -14.93 -7.77 -1.36
C SER A 41 -14.72 -7.24 -2.78
N LEU A 42 -13.77 -7.81 -3.51
CA LEU A 42 -13.53 -7.47 -4.93
C LEU A 42 -14.72 -7.87 -5.81
N LEU A 43 -15.29 -9.06 -5.61
CA LEU A 43 -16.46 -9.51 -6.37
C LEU A 43 -17.71 -8.66 -6.09
N ALA A 44 -17.84 -8.17 -4.85
CA ALA A 44 -18.93 -7.28 -4.44
C ALA A 44 -18.72 -5.83 -4.89
N ALA A 45 -17.55 -5.48 -5.45
CA ALA A 45 -17.13 -4.11 -5.75
C ALA A 45 -17.21 -3.17 -4.51
N ASP A 46 -17.01 -3.71 -3.31
CA ASP A 46 -17.04 -2.99 -2.04
C ASP A 46 -15.64 -2.43 -1.73
N ALA A 47 -15.41 -1.17 -2.07
CA ALA A 47 -14.11 -0.52 -1.91
C ALA A 47 -13.69 -0.41 -0.42
N ASP A 48 -14.64 -0.19 0.49
CA ASP A 48 -14.38 -0.15 1.93
C ASP A 48 -13.91 -1.50 2.46
N ALA A 49 -14.61 -2.56 2.06
CA ALA A 49 -14.23 -3.92 2.45
C ALA A 49 -12.89 -4.33 1.84
N VAL A 50 -12.61 -3.95 0.59
CA VAL A 50 -11.29 -4.14 -0.04
C VAL A 50 -10.21 -3.40 0.76
N GLY A 51 -10.43 -2.14 1.11
CA GLY A 51 -9.48 -1.34 1.88
C GLY A 51 -9.12 -1.98 3.22
N ARG A 52 -10.12 -2.48 3.94
CA ARG A 52 -9.93 -3.18 5.23
C ARG A 52 -9.24 -4.55 5.09
N ALA A 53 -9.37 -5.18 3.93
CA ALA A 53 -8.80 -6.50 3.66
C ALA A 53 -7.38 -6.47 3.08
N LEU A 54 -6.84 -5.28 2.78
CA LEU A 54 -5.47 -5.14 2.27
C LEU A 54 -4.45 -5.58 3.34
N THR A 55 -3.58 -6.50 2.96
CA THR A 55 -2.51 -6.99 3.83
C THR A 55 -1.20 -7.14 3.06
N ASN A 56 -0.09 -6.96 3.77
CA ASN A 56 1.25 -7.24 3.24
C ASN A 56 2.12 -7.80 4.37
N ASP A 57 2.56 -9.01 4.21
CA ASP A 57 3.38 -9.73 5.18
C ASP A 57 4.71 -9.05 5.49
N LEU A 58 5.23 -8.27 4.55
CA LEU A 58 6.49 -7.55 4.70
C LEU A 58 6.32 -6.18 5.38
N GLN A 59 5.08 -5.71 5.60
CA GLN A 59 4.83 -4.34 6.08
C GLN A 59 5.47 -4.07 7.44
N ASN A 60 5.33 -4.99 8.39
CA ASN A 60 5.91 -4.81 9.72
C ASN A 60 7.45 -4.75 9.66
N ALA A 61 8.07 -5.60 8.85
CA ALA A 61 9.52 -5.58 8.64
C ALA A 61 9.99 -4.29 7.96
N ALA A 62 9.27 -3.83 6.93
CA ALA A 62 9.57 -2.56 6.26
C ALA A 62 9.46 -1.37 7.23
N CYS A 63 8.41 -1.32 8.05
CA CYS A 63 8.20 -0.27 9.06
C CYS A 63 9.25 -0.33 10.19
N SER A 64 9.69 -1.53 10.59
CA SER A 64 10.79 -1.72 11.56
C SER A 64 12.09 -1.10 11.05
N LEU A 65 12.44 -1.39 9.81
CA LEU A 65 13.66 -0.85 9.18
C LEU A 65 13.54 0.63 8.81
N ARG A 66 12.34 1.11 8.59
CA ARG A 66 12.05 2.50 8.24
C ARG A 66 10.79 3.02 8.94
N PRO A 67 10.90 3.50 10.18
CA PRO A 67 9.77 3.97 10.97
C PRO A 67 8.94 5.09 10.31
N ALA A 68 9.53 5.89 9.42
CA ALA A 68 8.81 6.90 8.65
C ALA A 68 7.66 6.33 7.83
N LEU A 69 7.70 5.04 7.42
CA LEU A 69 6.58 4.39 6.74
C LEU A 69 5.34 4.29 7.62
N SER A 70 5.50 4.08 8.92
CA SER A 70 4.37 4.07 9.86
C SER A 70 3.67 5.43 9.90
N LEU A 71 4.44 6.53 9.89
CA LEU A 71 3.87 7.89 9.83
C LEU A 71 3.11 8.12 8.52
N VAL A 72 3.64 7.66 7.40
CA VAL A 72 2.96 7.76 6.10
C VAL A 72 1.63 7.00 6.10
N LEU A 73 1.62 5.78 6.67
CA LEU A 73 0.41 4.97 6.80
C LEU A 73 -0.63 5.64 7.73
N GLU A 74 -0.18 6.28 8.82
CA GLU A 74 -1.04 7.03 9.74
C GLU A 74 -1.67 8.24 9.05
N VAL A 75 -0.89 9.05 8.35
CA VAL A 75 -1.42 10.18 7.56
C VAL A 75 -2.53 9.69 6.60
N GLY A 76 -2.30 8.57 5.92
CA GLY A 76 -3.33 7.99 5.05
C GLY A 76 -4.66 7.71 5.77
N ARG A 77 -4.59 7.12 6.96
CA ARG A 77 -5.77 6.81 7.77
C ARG A 77 -6.47 8.08 8.27
N ASP A 78 -5.71 9.04 8.77
CA ASP A 78 -6.22 10.30 9.31
C ASP A 78 -6.93 11.14 8.23
N TYR A 79 -6.49 11.03 6.98
CA TYR A 79 -7.10 11.69 5.83
C TYR A 79 -8.07 10.81 5.04
N GLY A 80 -8.62 9.77 5.68
CA GLY A 80 -9.78 9.03 5.17
C GLY A 80 -9.47 8.03 4.05
N ALA A 81 -8.24 7.53 3.94
CA ALA A 81 -7.97 6.41 3.07
C ALA A 81 -8.77 5.17 3.51
N LEU A 82 -9.48 4.53 2.59
CA LEU A 82 -10.21 3.29 2.82
C LEU A 82 -9.29 2.12 3.19
N GLY A 83 -8.05 2.19 2.68
CA GLY A 83 -6.99 1.24 2.99
C GLY A 83 -5.61 1.82 2.66
N ALA A 84 -4.61 1.38 3.39
CA ALA A 84 -3.23 1.80 3.23
C ALA A 84 -2.30 0.60 3.40
N ILE A 85 -1.34 0.43 2.51
CA ILE A 85 -0.45 -0.71 2.49
C ILE A 85 0.93 -0.33 1.96
N VAL A 86 1.99 -0.84 2.58
CA VAL A 86 3.32 -0.82 1.97
C VAL A 86 3.31 -1.73 0.75
N SER A 87 3.76 -1.24 -0.40
CA SER A 87 3.80 -2.00 -1.65
C SER A 87 5.06 -2.86 -1.71
N GLY A 88 4.89 -4.18 -1.64
CA GLY A 88 5.99 -5.14 -1.63
C GLY A 88 6.94 -4.91 -0.43
N SER A 89 8.23 -4.84 -0.69
CA SER A 89 9.25 -4.53 0.34
C SER A 89 9.33 -3.03 0.68
N GLY A 90 8.53 -2.18 0.06
CA GLY A 90 8.61 -0.73 0.20
C GLY A 90 9.78 -0.12 -0.59
N PRO A 91 10.08 1.16 -0.38
CA PRO A 91 9.42 2.11 0.53
C PRO A 91 8.11 2.70 -0.02
N THR A 92 7.62 2.25 -1.14
CA THR A 92 6.37 2.75 -1.73
C THR A 92 5.18 2.36 -0.86
N VAL A 93 4.28 3.31 -0.58
CA VAL A 93 2.99 3.09 0.08
C VAL A 93 1.87 3.33 -0.92
N ALA A 94 0.90 2.45 -0.94
CA ALA A 94 -0.31 2.58 -1.75
C ALA A 94 -1.53 2.84 -0.85
N PHE A 95 -2.39 3.75 -1.28
CA PHE A 95 -3.62 4.10 -0.59
C PHE A 95 -4.82 3.87 -1.51
N LEU A 96 -5.83 3.21 -1.00
CA LEU A 96 -7.14 3.15 -1.65
C LEU A 96 -7.99 4.29 -1.10
N VAL A 97 -8.61 5.07 -1.98
CA VAL A 97 -9.50 6.17 -1.63
C VAL A 97 -10.84 6.03 -2.35
N ALA A 98 -11.90 6.62 -1.76
CA ALA A 98 -13.26 6.48 -2.26
C ALA A 98 -13.44 7.13 -3.64
N ASP A 99 -12.93 8.34 -3.79
CA ASP A 99 -13.15 9.19 -4.96
C ASP A 99 -11.94 10.07 -5.28
N GLU A 100 -12.08 10.93 -6.26
CA GLU A 100 -11.01 11.81 -6.74
C GLU A 100 -10.70 12.94 -5.76
N ASP A 101 -11.73 13.49 -5.11
CA ASP A 101 -11.58 14.58 -4.16
C ASP A 101 -10.84 14.12 -2.91
N SER A 102 -11.25 12.99 -2.32
CA SER A 102 -10.53 12.34 -1.21
C SER A 102 -9.06 12.02 -1.57
N GLY A 103 -8.84 11.61 -2.83
CA GLY A 103 -7.49 11.37 -3.33
C GLY A 103 -6.66 12.63 -3.48
N LEU A 104 -7.27 13.76 -3.83
CA LEU A 104 -6.58 15.05 -3.90
C LEU A 104 -6.22 15.55 -2.50
N ASP A 105 -7.16 15.51 -1.58
CA ASP A 105 -6.95 15.94 -0.19
C ASP A 105 -5.82 15.14 0.47
N LEU A 106 -5.83 13.83 0.31
CA LEU A 106 -4.77 12.96 0.81
C LEU A 106 -3.42 13.27 0.15
N ALA A 107 -3.38 13.51 -1.17
CA ALA A 107 -2.15 13.86 -1.87
C ALA A 107 -1.55 15.18 -1.36
N VAL A 108 -2.38 16.19 -1.08
CA VAL A 108 -1.98 17.46 -0.48
C VAL A 108 -1.43 17.23 0.92
N ALA A 109 -2.13 16.47 1.76
CA ALA A 109 -1.71 16.16 3.12
C ALA A 109 -0.36 15.42 3.16
N LEU A 110 -0.19 14.39 2.34
CA LEU A 110 1.07 13.65 2.22
C LEU A 110 2.22 14.57 1.79
N THR A 111 1.98 15.43 0.80
CA THR A 111 3.00 16.38 0.33
C THR A 111 3.36 17.39 1.42
N ALA A 112 2.36 17.94 2.11
CA ALA A 112 2.55 18.92 3.18
C ALA A 112 3.24 18.35 4.41
N SER A 113 3.07 17.05 4.69
CA SER A 113 3.73 16.37 5.82
C SER A 113 5.25 16.32 5.70
N GLY A 114 5.80 16.43 4.48
CA GLY A 114 7.23 16.35 4.21
C GLY A 114 7.84 14.95 4.40
N VAL A 115 7.04 13.93 4.72
CA VAL A 115 7.53 12.55 4.95
C VAL A 115 7.61 11.73 3.67
N VAL A 116 7.03 12.23 2.57
CA VAL A 116 6.99 11.56 1.26
C VAL A 116 7.87 12.26 0.23
N GLY A 117 8.47 11.49 -0.68
CA GLY A 117 9.32 12.01 -1.75
C GLY A 117 8.52 12.47 -2.97
N SER A 118 7.54 11.70 -3.38
CA SER A 118 6.65 12.00 -4.51
C SER A 118 5.31 11.28 -4.37
N VAL A 119 4.26 11.92 -4.85
CA VAL A 119 2.91 11.38 -4.84
C VAL A 119 2.40 11.23 -6.26
N ALA A 120 1.91 10.03 -6.61
CA ALA A 120 1.27 9.76 -7.89
C ALA A 120 -0.15 9.27 -7.66
N ARG A 121 -1.09 9.75 -8.47
CA ARG A 121 -2.49 9.32 -8.46
C ARG A 121 -2.78 8.43 -9.66
N ALA A 122 -3.58 7.40 -9.46
CA ALA A 122 -3.97 6.47 -10.49
C ALA A 122 -5.46 6.11 -10.37
N HIS A 123 -6.09 5.85 -11.49
CA HIS A 123 -7.48 5.44 -11.57
C HIS A 123 -7.59 4.05 -12.19
N GLY A 124 -8.58 3.31 -11.79
CA GLY A 124 -9.03 2.06 -12.41
C GLY A 124 -10.55 1.97 -12.38
N PRO A 125 -11.14 1.13 -13.24
CA PRO A 125 -10.49 0.28 -14.25
C PRO A 125 -10.03 1.06 -15.48
N VAL A 126 -8.97 0.57 -16.11
CA VAL A 126 -8.45 1.09 -17.36
C VAL A 126 -8.32 -0.04 -18.38
N HIS A 127 -8.32 0.33 -19.67
CA HIS A 127 -8.08 -0.69 -20.71
C HIS A 127 -6.66 -1.26 -20.57
N GLY A 128 -6.57 -2.59 -20.64
CA GLY A 128 -5.28 -3.28 -20.70
C GLY A 128 -4.52 -3.00 -21.99
N ALA A 129 -3.41 -3.71 -22.18
CA ALA A 129 -2.62 -3.64 -23.40
C ALA A 129 -3.49 -3.99 -24.64
N LYS A 130 -3.36 -3.17 -25.70
CA LYS A 130 -4.05 -3.39 -26.99
C LYS A 130 -3.01 -3.52 -28.08
N VAL A 131 -3.23 -4.49 -28.99
CA VAL A 131 -2.45 -4.56 -30.22
C VAL A 131 -2.93 -3.45 -31.15
N ILE A 132 -2.02 -2.57 -31.55
CA ILE A 132 -2.27 -1.56 -32.57
C ILE A 132 -1.87 -2.20 -33.91
N SER A 133 -2.84 -2.56 -34.75
CA SER A 133 -2.57 -2.95 -36.13
C SER A 133 -2.38 -1.70 -36.98
N ASN A 134 -1.25 -1.61 -37.66
CA ASN A 134 -1.00 -0.60 -38.69
C ASN A 134 -1.78 -0.92 -39.95
#